data_d5382a9d23427218d964cfd8b34ea65f
#
_entry.id   d5382a9d23427218d964cfd8b34ea65f
#
_cell.length_a   1.000
_cell.length_b   1.000
_cell.length_c   1.000
_cell.angle_alpha   90.00
_cell.angle_beta   90.00
_cell.angle_gamma   90.00
#
_symmetry.space_group_name_H-M   'P 1'
#
loop_
_entity.id
_entity.type
_entity.pdbx_description
1 polymer ?
#
loop_
_entity_poly.entity_id
_entity_poly.type
_entity_poly.pdbx_seq_one_letter_code
_entity_poly.pdbx_strand_id
1 'polypeptide(L)'
;MRKTLLLFLSIPLFLTGCASSGDVVAQDLWVKSSEMSTRGGMTAVYGTLTNNSSQDVVLVGGATEIAGVVEVHEMSMIGGEMMMQEIEGGLVIPAGKSIVLEPGGNHLMLMMLTDDLEAGEEISVTFDFDGAEDLTIDGIVAKPAEGGDEEYHSDMEMDN
;
A
#
# COMPACT_ATOMS: atom_id res chain seq x y z
N MET A 1 17.24 -71.57 -19.18
CA MET A 1 17.86 -70.32 -18.66
C MET A 1 16.97 -69.17 -19.06
N ARG A 2 16.06 -68.75 -18.14
CA ARG A 2 15.12 -67.59 -18.38
C ARG A 2 15.78 -66.35 -17.87
N LYS A 3 16.07 -65.39 -18.77
CA LYS A 3 16.58 -64.05 -18.44
C LYS A 3 15.41 -63.13 -18.16
N THR A 4 15.20 -62.77 -16.90
CA THR A 4 14.21 -61.80 -16.45
C THR A 4 14.79 -60.39 -16.68
N LEU A 5 14.20 -59.60 -17.60
CA LEU A 5 14.57 -58.22 -17.88
C LEU A 5 13.76 -57.32 -16.91
N LEU A 6 14.40 -56.74 -15.91
CA LEU A 6 13.83 -55.76 -15.03
C LEU A 6 13.86 -54.36 -15.72
N LEU A 7 12.69 -53.87 -16.09
CA LEU A 7 12.50 -52.56 -16.67
C LEU A 7 12.39 -51.55 -15.51
N PHE A 8 13.41 -50.73 -15.28
CA PHE A 8 13.36 -49.62 -14.31
C PHE A 8 12.57 -48.48 -14.97
N LEU A 9 11.35 -48.25 -14.47
CA LEU A 9 10.52 -47.12 -14.80
C LEU A 9 10.94 -45.91 -13.93
N SER A 10 11.79 -45.04 -14.47
CA SER A 10 12.16 -43.77 -13.83
C SER A 10 11.04 -42.75 -13.98
N ILE A 11 10.34 -42.45 -12.90
CA ILE A 11 9.34 -41.37 -12.82
C ILE A 11 10.09 -40.07 -12.62
N PRO A 12 9.99 -39.09 -13.56
CA PRO A 12 10.54 -37.76 -13.33
C PRO A 12 9.69 -37.04 -12.27
N LEU A 13 10.30 -36.72 -11.14
CA LEU A 13 9.72 -35.86 -10.10
C LEU A 13 9.75 -34.41 -10.62
N PHE A 14 8.63 -33.94 -11.17
CA PHE A 14 8.47 -32.52 -11.46
C PHE A 14 8.35 -31.76 -10.14
N LEU A 15 9.44 -31.13 -9.71
CA LEU A 15 9.37 -30.05 -8.71
C LEU A 15 8.66 -28.86 -9.38
N THR A 16 7.35 -28.78 -9.15
CA THR A 16 6.62 -27.52 -9.33
C THR A 16 7.17 -26.55 -8.30
N GLY A 17 8.11 -25.70 -8.69
CA GLY A 17 8.50 -24.55 -7.91
C GLY A 17 7.26 -23.69 -7.72
N CYS A 18 6.71 -23.61 -6.52
CA CYS A 18 5.83 -22.53 -6.11
C CYS A 18 6.68 -21.25 -6.21
N ALA A 19 6.47 -20.44 -7.23
CA ALA A 19 6.82 -19.04 -7.14
C ALA A 19 5.95 -18.48 -6.01
N SER A 20 6.52 -18.16 -4.88
CA SER A 20 5.84 -17.37 -3.85
C SER A 20 5.60 -16.00 -4.48
N SER A 21 4.40 -15.78 -5.04
CA SER A 21 3.84 -14.44 -5.10
C SER A 21 3.80 -13.98 -3.64
N GLY A 22 4.36 -12.80 -3.32
CA GLY A 22 4.33 -12.30 -1.95
C GLY A 22 2.91 -12.38 -1.37
N ASP A 23 2.80 -12.49 -0.06
CA ASP A 23 1.51 -12.64 0.62
C ASP A 23 0.56 -11.49 0.31
N VAL A 24 1.09 -10.28 0.08
CA VAL A 24 0.33 -9.09 -0.34
C VAL A 24 0.79 -8.64 -1.73
N VAL A 25 -0.18 -8.27 -2.58
CA VAL A 25 0.05 -7.72 -3.92
C VAL A 25 -0.64 -6.37 -4.02
N ALA A 26 0.08 -5.39 -4.57
CA ALA A 26 -0.44 -4.06 -4.86
C ALA A 26 -0.74 -3.90 -6.36
N GLN A 27 -1.85 -3.22 -6.69
CA GLN A 27 -2.28 -2.95 -8.06
C GLN A 27 -2.82 -1.52 -8.20
N ASP A 28 -2.68 -0.96 -9.40
CA ASP A 28 -3.22 0.35 -9.77
C ASP A 28 -2.79 1.49 -8.83
N LEU A 29 -1.57 1.40 -8.28
CA LEU A 29 -1.05 2.40 -7.38
C LEU A 29 -0.80 3.73 -8.09
N TRP A 30 -1.13 4.80 -7.41
CA TRP A 30 -0.81 6.17 -7.81
C TRP A 30 -0.71 7.06 -6.58
N VAL A 31 -0.02 8.18 -6.70
CA VAL A 31 0.10 9.19 -5.65
C VAL A 31 -0.55 10.48 -6.12
N LYS A 32 -1.26 11.18 -5.23
CA LYS A 32 -1.94 12.45 -5.54
C LYS A 32 -0.90 13.56 -5.71
N SER A 33 -0.99 14.31 -6.82
CA SER A 33 -0.30 15.59 -7.00
C SER A 33 -1.32 16.72 -6.86
N SER A 34 -1.08 17.65 -5.95
CA SER A 34 -1.96 18.80 -5.68
C SER A 34 -1.13 19.98 -5.15
N GLU A 35 -1.77 21.12 -4.90
CA GLU A 35 -1.11 22.27 -4.27
C GLU A 35 -0.54 21.98 -2.87
N MET A 36 -1.03 20.94 -2.21
CA MET A 36 -0.51 20.49 -0.91
C MET A 36 0.72 19.58 -1.04
N SER A 37 0.99 19.04 -2.23
CA SER A 37 2.12 18.11 -2.50
C SER A 37 3.43 18.87 -2.68
N THR A 38 3.71 19.81 -1.77
CA THR A 38 4.92 20.64 -1.74
C THR A 38 5.79 20.32 -0.55
N ARG A 39 7.05 20.76 -0.57
CA ARG A 39 7.98 20.58 0.54
C ARG A 39 7.37 21.00 1.88
N GLY A 40 7.42 20.10 2.87
CA GLY A 40 6.79 20.28 4.18
C GLY A 40 5.28 20.02 4.20
N GLY A 41 4.67 19.83 3.04
CA GLY A 41 3.26 19.48 2.88
C GLY A 41 3.01 17.98 2.95
N MET A 42 1.92 17.55 2.34
CA MET A 42 1.45 16.17 2.41
C MET A 42 0.81 15.72 1.11
N THR A 43 0.77 14.39 0.92
CA THR A 43 0.05 13.75 -0.18
C THR A 43 -0.42 12.35 0.24
N ALA A 44 -1.14 11.66 -0.62
CA ALA A 44 -1.66 10.33 -0.33
C ALA A 44 -1.42 9.36 -1.49
N VAL A 45 -1.16 8.08 -1.15
CA VAL A 45 -1.06 6.97 -2.08
C VAL A 45 -2.36 6.18 -2.07
N TYR A 46 -2.83 5.87 -3.26
CA TYR A 46 -4.07 5.16 -3.56
C TYR A 46 -3.80 3.93 -4.41
N GLY A 47 -4.76 2.99 -4.42
CA GLY A 47 -4.70 1.77 -5.21
C GLY A 47 -5.34 0.60 -4.49
N THR A 48 -5.06 -0.62 -4.91
CA THR A 48 -5.65 -1.83 -4.35
C THR A 48 -4.57 -2.72 -3.75
N LEU A 49 -4.75 -3.14 -2.50
CA LEU A 49 -3.94 -4.15 -1.85
C LEU A 49 -4.72 -5.44 -1.70
N THR A 50 -4.15 -6.56 -2.13
CA THR A 50 -4.77 -7.90 -2.07
C THR A 50 -3.92 -8.81 -1.21
N ASN A 51 -4.51 -9.34 -0.14
CA ASN A 51 -3.91 -10.36 0.70
C ASN A 51 -4.21 -11.75 0.12
N ASN A 52 -3.19 -12.40 -0.45
CA ASN A 52 -3.29 -13.75 -1.02
C ASN A 52 -3.00 -14.87 0.01
N SER A 53 -2.67 -14.50 1.24
CA SER A 53 -2.38 -15.46 2.30
C SER A 53 -3.66 -16.05 2.91
N SER A 54 -3.49 -17.03 3.77
CA SER A 54 -4.60 -17.68 4.51
C SER A 54 -4.87 -17.06 5.88
N GLN A 55 -4.18 -15.97 6.23
CA GLN A 55 -4.33 -15.24 7.48
C GLN A 55 -4.57 -13.76 7.21
N ASP A 56 -5.19 -13.08 8.17
CA ASP A 56 -5.33 -11.62 8.10
C ASP A 56 -3.95 -10.96 8.19
N VAL A 57 -3.76 -9.88 7.44
CA VAL A 57 -2.57 -9.05 7.43
C VAL A 57 -2.99 -7.63 7.77
N VAL A 58 -2.15 -6.87 8.46
CA VAL A 58 -2.43 -5.48 8.82
C VAL A 58 -1.44 -4.56 8.15
N LEU A 59 -1.91 -3.59 7.35
CA LEU A 59 -1.10 -2.48 6.87
C LEU A 59 -0.91 -1.51 8.04
N VAL A 60 0.30 -1.37 8.55
CA VAL A 60 0.59 -0.56 9.73
C VAL A 60 1.23 0.80 9.42
N GLY A 61 1.67 1.00 8.18
CA GLY A 61 2.33 2.24 7.74
C GLY A 61 3.17 2.02 6.51
N GLY A 62 4.27 2.75 6.41
CA GLY A 62 5.21 2.59 5.31
C GLY A 62 6.42 3.50 5.41
N ALA A 63 7.22 3.51 4.34
CA ALA A 63 8.38 4.37 4.19
C ALA A 63 8.55 4.84 2.75
N THR A 64 9.10 6.03 2.57
CA THR A 64 9.51 6.58 1.27
C THR A 64 10.62 7.62 1.48
N GLU A 65 11.44 7.86 0.45
CA GLU A 65 12.49 8.90 0.52
C GLU A 65 11.92 10.32 0.47
N ILE A 66 10.70 10.49 -0.05
CA ILE A 66 10.08 11.80 -0.26
C ILE A 66 9.25 12.30 0.92
N ALA A 67 9.06 11.53 1.99
CA ALA A 67 8.27 11.95 3.14
C ALA A 67 8.95 11.58 4.46
N GLY A 68 8.77 12.42 5.48
CA GLY A 68 9.30 12.18 6.82
C GLY A 68 8.44 11.24 7.66
N VAL A 69 7.14 11.15 7.35
CA VAL A 69 6.17 10.32 8.08
C VAL A 69 5.22 9.66 7.07
N VAL A 70 4.92 8.38 7.27
CA VAL A 70 3.97 7.60 6.46
C VAL A 70 3.02 6.86 7.40
N GLU A 71 1.72 7.15 7.29
CA GLU A 71 0.67 6.63 8.17
C GLU A 71 -0.52 6.12 7.37
N VAL A 72 -1.29 5.22 7.96
CA VAL A 72 -2.54 4.73 7.38
C VAL A 72 -3.69 5.57 7.93
N HIS A 73 -4.42 6.23 7.04
CA HIS A 73 -5.53 7.13 7.39
C HIS A 73 -6.86 6.67 6.79
N GLU A 74 -7.93 7.12 7.38
CA GLU A 74 -9.29 6.98 6.86
C GLU A 74 -10.03 8.33 6.89
N MET A 75 -11.03 8.44 6.03
CA MET A 75 -12.04 9.49 6.13
C MET A 75 -13.25 8.97 6.88
N SER A 76 -13.60 9.57 8.01
CA SER A 76 -14.73 9.16 8.82
C SER A 76 -15.62 10.33 9.22
N MET A 77 -16.90 10.03 9.52
CA MET A 77 -17.88 11.04 9.93
C MET A 77 -17.79 11.28 11.44
N ILE A 78 -17.26 12.43 11.85
CA ILE A 78 -17.12 12.82 13.26
C ILE A 78 -17.93 14.10 13.49
N GLY A 79 -18.89 14.05 14.38
CA GLY A 79 -19.71 15.22 14.71
C GLY A 79 -20.60 15.74 13.57
N GLY A 80 -20.73 15.01 12.48
CA GLY A 80 -21.50 15.41 11.29
C GLY A 80 -20.63 15.98 10.15
N GLU A 81 -19.31 16.00 10.33
CA GLU A 81 -18.33 16.45 9.35
C GLU A 81 -17.42 15.27 8.94
N MET A 82 -16.97 15.25 7.68
CA MET A 82 -15.96 14.29 7.21
C MET A 82 -14.59 14.76 7.69
N MET A 83 -13.94 13.92 8.49
CA MET A 83 -12.62 14.19 9.04
C MET A 83 -11.66 13.07 8.70
N MET A 84 -10.41 13.45 8.38
CA MET A 84 -9.32 12.52 8.20
C MET A 84 -8.70 12.20 9.55
N GLN A 85 -8.45 10.93 9.80
CA GLN A 85 -7.77 10.46 11.01
C GLN A 85 -6.91 9.26 10.74
N GLU A 86 -5.86 9.10 11.54
CA GLU A 86 -5.04 7.88 11.55
C GLU A 86 -5.87 6.67 12.03
N ILE A 87 -5.65 5.54 11.40
CA ILE A 87 -6.19 4.25 11.87
C ILE A 87 -5.20 3.68 12.90
N GLU A 88 -5.44 3.95 14.18
CA GLU A 88 -4.62 3.41 15.25
C GLU A 88 -4.53 1.87 15.17
N GLY A 89 -3.31 1.33 15.04
CA GLY A 89 -3.06 -0.11 14.89
C GLY A 89 -3.16 -0.63 13.45
N GLY A 90 -3.41 0.26 12.48
CA GLY A 90 -3.36 -0.07 11.06
C GLY A 90 -4.67 -0.62 10.47
N LEU A 91 -4.65 -0.88 9.16
CA LEU A 91 -5.79 -1.32 8.36
C LEU A 91 -5.73 -2.82 8.09
N VAL A 92 -6.72 -3.57 8.58
CA VAL A 92 -6.79 -5.03 8.39
C VAL A 92 -7.15 -5.38 6.95
N ILE A 93 -6.36 -6.26 6.33
CA ILE A 93 -6.64 -6.89 5.03
C ILE A 93 -6.97 -8.37 5.29
N PRO A 94 -8.24 -8.77 5.30
CA PRO A 94 -8.61 -10.14 5.63
C PRO A 94 -8.04 -11.17 4.66
N ALA A 95 -7.84 -12.39 5.12
CA ALA A 95 -7.33 -13.51 4.34
C ALA A 95 -8.08 -13.68 3.01
N GLY A 96 -7.35 -13.69 1.90
CA GLY A 96 -7.91 -13.84 0.55
C GLY A 96 -8.80 -12.68 0.10
N LYS A 97 -8.67 -11.48 0.71
CA LYS A 97 -9.46 -10.29 0.36
C LYS A 97 -8.58 -9.16 -0.13
N SER A 98 -9.24 -8.20 -0.78
CA SER A 98 -8.64 -6.94 -1.19
C SER A 98 -9.26 -5.79 -0.41
N ILE A 99 -8.45 -4.74 -0.20
CA ILE A 99 -8.90 -3.42 0.24
C ILE A 99 -8.56 -2.41 -0.83
N VAL A 100 -9.34 -1.35 -0.90
CA VAL A 100 -9.09 -0.22 -1.79
C VAL A 100 -8.64 0.97 -0.94
N LEU A 101 -7.52 1.57 -1.35
CA LEU A 101 -7.07 2.88 -0.90
C LEU A 101 -7.57 3.90 -1.93
N GLU A 102 -8.44 4.82 -1.53
CA GLU A 102 -9.12 5.74 -2.44
C GLU A 102 -9.37 7.12 -1.82
N PRO A 103 -9.49 8.17 -2.63
CA PRO A 103 -9.91 9.49 -2.15
C PRO A 103 -11.26 9.40 -1.43
N GLY A 104 -11.36 10.05 -0.26
CA GLY A 104 -12.58 9.98 0.57
C GLY A 104 -12.77 8.69 1.35
N GLY A 105 -11.82 7.78 1.29
CA GLY A 105 -11.80 6.51 2.02
C GLY A 105 -10.48 6.28 2.74
N ASN A 106 -10.04 5.02 2.80
CA ASN A 106 -8.74 4.66 3.34
C ASN A 106 -7.62 5.09 2.39
N HIS A 107 -6.47 5.50 2.92
CA HIS A 107 -5.30 5.88 2.14
C HIS A 107 -4.01 5.77 2.95
N LEU A 108 -2.88 5.67 2.24
CA LEU A 108 -1.56 5.78 2.86
C LEU A 108 -1.11 7.24 2.74
N MET A 109 -1.04 7.93 3.87
CA MET A 109 -0.72 9.35 3.95
C MET A 109 0.79 9.54 4.02
N LEU A 110 1.34 10.40 3.15
CA LEU A 110 2.74 10.83 3.13
C LEU A 110 2.80 12.26 3.65
N MET A 111 3.44 12.49 4.79
CA MET A 111 3.52 13.78 5.44
C MET A 111 4.96 14.27 5.56
N MET A 112 5.13 15.59 5.75
CA MET A 112 6.43 16.24 5.83
C MET A 112 7.27 15.96 4.58
N LEU A 113 6.71 16.23 3.40
CA LEU A 113 7.39 16.02 2.13
C LEU A 113 8.75 16.72 2.10
N THR A 114 9.76 16.03 1.61
CA THR A 114 11.14 16.52 1.53
C THR A 114 11.34 17.43 0.30
N ASP A 115 10.47 17.31 -0.69
CA ASP A 115 10.46 18.13 -1.92
C ASP A 115 9.05 18.26 -2.47
N ASP A 116 8.86 19.11 -3.47
CA ASP A 116 7.62 19.22 -4.21
C ASP A 116 7.41 17.95 -5.06
N LEU A 117 6.16 17.52 -5.22
CA LEU A 117 5.79 16.37 -6.05
C LEU A 117 4.85 16.82 -7.19
N GLU A 118 5.38 16.85 -8.40
CA GLU A 118 4.65 17.24 -9.58
C GLU A 118 3.96 16.08 -10.30
N ALA A 119 2.90 16.36 -11.04
CA ALA A 119 2.22 15.35 -11.84
C ALA A 119 3.16 14.77 -12.91
N GLY A 120 3.20 13.43 -12.99
CA GLY A 120 4.07 12.67 -13.89
C GLY A 120 5.39 12.22 -13.26
N GLU A 121 5.73 12.70 -12.08
CA GLU A 121 6.86 12.17 -11.31
C GLU A 121 6.56 10.78 -10.75
N GLU A 122 7.60 10.03 -10.49
CA GLU A 122 7.52 8.67 -9.96
C GLU A 122 8.19 8.60 -8.59
N ILE A 123 7.55 7.90 -7.66
CA ILE A 123 8.10 7.66 -6.33
C ILE A 123 8.21 6.16 -6.05
N SER A 124 9.03 5.82 -5.06
CA SER A 124 9.09 4.48 -4.47
C SER A 124 8.47 4.53 -3.07
N VAL A 125 7.62 3.55 -2.76
CA VAL A 125 7.00 3.41 -1.44
C VAL A 125 7.13 1.98 -0.95
N THR A 126 7.55 1.83 0.29
CA THR A 126 7.47 0.57 1.03
C THR A 126 6.21 0.60 1.89
N PHE A 127 5.39 -0.43 1.77
CA PHE A 127 4.23 -0.68 2.62
C PHE A 127 4.66 -1.63 3.72
N ASP A 128 4.47 -1.25 4.98
CA ASP A 128 4.86 -2.03 6.15
C ASP A 128 3.66 -2.83 6.66
N PHE A 129 3.86 -4.14 6.86
CA PHE A 129 2.80 -5.04 7.27
C PHE A 129 3.11 -5.78 8.57
N ASP A 130 2.09 -5.96 9.40
CA ASP A 130 2.07 -6.99 10.45
C ASP A 130 1.39 -8.25 9.90
N GLY A 131 2.07 -9.39 9.99
CA GLY A 131 1.61 -10.67 9.48
C GLY A 131 2.02 -11.01 8.04
N ALA A 132 2.78 -10.14 7.35
CA ALA A 132 3.37 -10.40 6.04
C ALA A 132 4.75 -9.72 5.91
N GLU A 133 5.48 -10.01 4.83
CA GLU A 133 6.68 -9.27 4.46
C GLU A 133 6.31 -7.89 3.92
N ASP A 134 7.15 -6.87 4.19
CA ASP A 134 6.98 -5.53 3.65
C ASP A 134 7.08 -5.55 2.12
N LEU A 135 6.32 -4.66 1.48
CA LEU A 135 6.20 -4.61 0.03
C LEU A 135 6.70 -3.27 -0.49
N THR A 136 7.84 -3.28 -1.19
CA THR A 136 8.35 -2.09 -1.88
C THR A 136 7.89 -2.07 -3.33
N ILE A 137 7.29 -0.95 -3.75
CA ILE A 137 6.86 -0.70 -5.12
C ILE A 137 7.54 0.57 -5.63
N ASP A 138 8.25 0.42 -6.75
CA ASP A 138 8.88 1.50 -7.48
C ASP A 138 7.98 2.01 -8.62
N GLY A 139 8.18 3.26 -9.04
CA GLY A 139 7.50 3.82 -10.20
C GLY A 139 6.02 4.13 -9.97
N ILE A 140 5.62 4.48 -8.74
CA ILE A 140 4.28 4.95 -8.46
C ILE A 140 4.15 6.38 -9.01
N VAL A 141 3.31 6.55 -10.03
CA VAL A 141 3.16 7.80 -10.77
C VAL A 141 2.30 8.80 -10.01
N ALA A 142 2.78 10.04 -9.92
CA ALA A 142 2.03 11.17 -9.39
C ALA A 142 0.98 11.65 -10.41
N LYS A 143 -0.29 11.72 -10.00
CA LYS A 143 -1.42 12.14 -10.83
C LYS A 143 -2.23 13.23 -10.14
N PRO A 144 -2.79 14.21 -10.89
CA PRO A 144 -3.77 15.12 -10.34
C PRO A 144 -5.00 14.32 -9.85
N ALA A 145 -5.57 14.70 -8.71
CA ALA A 145 -6.84 14.11 -8.31
C ALA A 145 -7.94 14.58 -9.27
N GLU A 146 -8.65 13.64 -9.89
CA GLU A 146 -9.87 13.97 -10.64
C GLU A 146 -11.03 14.14 -9.65
N GLY A 147 -11.43 15.40 -9.42
CA GLY A 147 -12.62 15.75 -8.62
C GLY A 147 -12.29 16.31 -7.24
N GLY A 148 -12.35 17.64 -7.15
CA GLY A 148 -12.51 18.44 -5.92
C GLY A 148 -11.35 18.34 -4.92
N ASP A 149 -10.79 19.51 -4.60
CA ASP A 149 -9.96 19.66 -3.42
C ASP A 149 -10.82 19.34 -2.19
N GLU A 150 -10.60 18.17 -1.60
CA GLU A 150 -11.10 17.91 -0.27
C GLU A 150 -10.32 18.82 0.69
N GLU A 151 -11.01 19.80 1.29
CA GLU A 151 -10.41 20.67 2.29
C GLU A 151 -10.02 19.81 3.51
N TYR A 152 -8.72 19.55 3.65
CA TYR A 152 -8.17 18.91 4.83
C TYR A 152 -8.06 19.95 5.95
N HIS A 153 -8.98 19.92 6.90
CA HIS A 153 -8.81 20.62 8.17
C HIS A 153 -7.96 19.75 9.09
N SER A 154 -6.65 19.98 9.08
CA SER A 154 -5.77 19.40 10.10
C SER A 154 -5.76 20.36 11.31
N ASP A 155 -6.38 19.96 12.41
CA ASP A 155 -6.19 20.59 13.71
C ASP A 155 -4.80 20.24 14.27
N MET A 156 -3.73 20.63 13.56
CA MET A 156 -2.40 20.72 14.17
C MET A 156 -2.28 22.10 14.81
N GLU A 157 -2.84 22.29 16.00
CA GLU A 157 -2.40 23.36 16.89
C GLU A 157 -0.96 23.06 17.29
N MET A 158 -0.01 23.74 16.64
CA MET A 158 1.34 23.86 17.17
C MET A 158 1.26 24.74 18.41
N ASP A 159 1.27 24.09 19.57
CA ASP A 159 1.42 24.75 20.86
C ASP A 159 2.83 25.39 20.90
N ASN A 160 2.86 26.70 21.04
CA ASN A 160 4.05 27.57 20.98
C ASN A 160 4.63 27.77 22.40
#